data_f8683c3bdb7e345f39fdef56c3ee2dc7
#
_entry.id   f8683c3bdb7e345f39fdef56c3ee2dc7
#
_cell.length_a   1.000
_cell.length_b   1.000
_cell.length_c   1.000
_cell.angle_alpha   90.00
_cell.angle_beta   90.00
_cell.angle_gamma   90.00
#
_symmetry.space_group_name_H-M   'P 1'
#
loop_
_entity.id
_entity.type
_entity.pdbx_description
1 polymer ?
#
loop_
_entity_poly.entity_id
_entity_poly.type
_entity_poly.pdbx_seq_one_letter_code
_entity_poly.pdbx_strand_id
1 'polypeptide(L)'
;MANFDRSKPHINVGTMGHVDHGKTTLTAAITTVLAKRLPSDVNKSVAYDQIDNAPEEKARGITIATSHQEYESEKRHYAHVDMPGHADYIKNMITGAAQIDGAILVVAANDGPLPQTREHVLLAHQVNVPKIIVFLNKMDLADPELVELVEMDVRELLNKYGFDGDNAPIIKGSALKALEGDTEMEDRIMDLVHAMDDYFDIPEHDLDKPFLMPIEDVFSIKGRGTVATGRIEQGVVKLNDEVEIVGLKPTQKSVVTGIEAFHKTLNEGEAGDNAGLLLRGIEREQIERGQVIAKPGSITPHTEFEAQVYILKKEEGGRHTPFSKGYKPQFYFRTTDVTGEVELPADKEIVMPGDTVTFQVKLLSAIAMNNNDRFAIREGGRTVGSGVVTKIIK
;
A
#
# COMPACT_ATOMS: atom_id res chain seq x y z
N MET A 1 16.19 15.89 -18.95
CA MET A 1 15.64 15.31 -17.71
C MET A 1 16.73 14.44 -17.11
N ALA A 2 16.87 14.41 -15.79
CA ALA A 2 17.86 13.55 -15.14
C ALA A 2 17.47 12.08 -15.31
N ASN A 3 18.45 11.19 -15.47
CA ASN A 3 18.21 9.75 -15.46
C ASN A 3 18.01 9.29 -14.03
N PHE A 4 17.16 8.28 -13.84
CA PHE A 4 16.98 7.62 -12.54
C PHE A 4 18.26 6.86 -12.18
N ASP A 5 18.80 7.07 -10.97
CA ASP A 5 20.01 6.41 -10.50
C ASP A 5 19.64 5.14 -9.71
N ARG A 6 20.17 4.00 -10.12
CA ARG A 6 19.96 2.68 -9.49
C ARG A 6 21.20 2.20 -8.71
N SER A 7 22.09 3.12 -8.32
CA SER A 7 23.32 2.76 -7.60
C SER A 7 23.05 2.25 -6.18
N LYS A 8 21.91 2.65 -5.56
CA LYS A 8 21.47 2.19 -4.26
C LYS A 8 20.28 1.24 -4.39
N PRO A 9 20.16 0.21 -3.54
CA PRO A 9 18.97 -0.64 -3.49
C PRO A 9 17.70 0.20 -3.26
N HIS A 10 16.67 -0.09 -4.02
CA HIS A 10 15.38 0.60 -3.92
C HIS A 10 14.41 -0.16 -3.01
N ILE A 11 13.72 0.57 -2.12
CA ILE A 11 12.71 0.03 -1.20
C ILE A 11 11.50 0.95 -1.17
N ASN A 12 10.33 0.35 -1.27
CA ASN A 12 9.07 1.03 -1.06
C ASN A 12 8.66 0.93 0.42
N VAL A 13 8.54 2.06 1.09
CA VAL A 13 8.07 2.15 2.48
C VAL A 13 6.78 2.93 2.55
N GLY A 14 5.99 2.74 3.59
CA GLY A 14 4.78 3.53 3.75
C GLY A 14 4.44 3.82 5.20
N THR A 15 3.88 5.02 5.45
CA THR A 15 3.31 5.39 6.75
C THR A 15 1.88 4.91 6.87
N MET A 16 1.56 4.23 7.96
CA MET A 16 0.22 3.78 8.32
C MET A 16 -0.09 4.05 9.79
N GLY A 17 -1.35 4.05 10.17
CA GLY A 17 -1.79 4.31 11.54
C GLY A 17 -3.06 5.17 11.58
N HIS A 18 -3.53 5.45 12.78
CA HIS A 18 -4.79 6.18 12.99
C HIS A 18 -4.76 7.60 12.41
N VAL A 19 -5.94 8.16 12.12
CA VAL A 19 -6.07 9.59 11.78
C VAL A 19 -5.51 10.43 12.92
N ASP A 20 -4.93 11.58 12.61
CA ASP A 20 -4.30 12.52 13.57
C ASP A 20 -3.10 12.00 14.38
N HIS A 21 -2.59 10.79 14.13
CA HIS A 21 -1.34 10.30 14.74
C HIS A 21 -0.08 10.91 14.13
N GLY A 22 -0.20 11.69 13.05
CA GLY A 22 0.88 12.49 12.48
C GLY A 22 1.69 11.78 11.40
N LYS A 23 1.07 10.90 10.58
CA LYS A 23 1.70 10.20 9.45
C LYS A 23 2.32 11.17 8.44
N THR A 24 1.51 12.06 7.89
CA THR A 24 1.95 13.06 6.90
C THR A 24 2.97 14.05 7.50
N THR A 25 2.80 14.38 8.79
CA THR A 25 3.80 15.19 9.52
C THR A 25 5.14 14.48 9.62
N LEU A 26 5.13 13.14 9.86
CA LEU A 26 6.34 12.34 9.90
C LEU A 26 6.99 12.25 8.51
N THR A 27 6.21 12.06 7.46
CA THR A 27 6.70 12.05 6.07
C THR A 27 7.38 13.39 5.72
N ALA A 28 6.78 14.53 6.09
CA ALA A 28 7.37 15.84 5.93
C ALA A 28 8.66 15.99 6.76
N ALA A 29 8.68 15.50 8.01
CA ALA A 29 9.86 15.54 8.88
C ALA A 29 11.01 14.72 8.29
N ILE A 30 10.78 13.52 7.80
CA ILE A 30 11.79 12.67 7.16
C ILE A 30 12.43 13.42 5.98
N THR A 31 11.62 13.92 5.04
CA THR A 31 12.14 14.62 3.86
C THR A 31 12.92 15.88 4.24
N THR A 32 12.45 16.65 5.21
CA THR A 32 13.09 17.90 5.67
C THR A 32 14.40 17.63 6.38
N VAL A 33 14.44 16.66 7.30
CA VAL A 33 15.63 16.30 8.05
C VAL A 33 16.69 15.71 7.12
N LEU A 34 16.30 14.82 6.19
CA LEU A 34 17.22 14.26 5.20
C LEU A 34 17.79 15.34 4.26
N ALA A 35 16.98 16.27 3.79
CA ALA A 35 17.47 17.40 2.96
C ALA A 35 18.50 18.25 3.72
N LYS A 36 18.36 18.38 5.05
CA LYS A 36 19.29 19.14 5.91
C LYS A 36 20.55 18.35 6.28
N ARG A 37 20.40 17.07 6.67
CA ARG A 37 21.46 16.23 7.24
C ARG A 37 22.25 15.43 6.21
N LEU A 38 21.59 15.02 5.13
CA LEU A 38 22.14 14.24 4.01
C LEU A 38 21.78 14.90 2.68
N PRO A 39 22.28 16.12 2.39
CA PRO A 39 21.92 16.83 1.17
C PRO A 39 22.35 16.05 -0.08
N SER A 40 21.43 15.84 -1.00
CA SER A 40 21.66 15.21 -2.30
C SER A 40 20.68 15.74 -3.36
N ASP A 41 20.82 15.31 -4.61
CA ASP A 41 19.89 15.69 -5.66
C ASP A 41 18.48 15.08 -5.45
N VAL A 42 18.39 13.99 -4.68
CA VAL A 42 17.17 13.28 -4.34
C VAL A 42 16.50 13.89 -3.10
N ASN A 43 17.28 14.17 -2.05
CA ASN A 43 16.78 14.65 -0.76
C ASN A 43 16.32 16.11 -0.85
N LYS A 44 15.02 16.29 -1.04
CA LYS A 44 14.38 17.61 -1.07
C LYS A 44 13.36 17.70 0.05
N SER A 45 13.36 18.82 0.77
CA SER A 45 12.32 19.08 1.78
C SER A 45 10.98 19.23 1.09
N VAL A 46 9.97 18.49 1.56
CA VAL A 46 8.59 18.56 1.10
C VAL A 46 7.72 19.00 2.27
N ALA A 47 7.05 20.13 2.11
CA ALA A 47 6.19 20.66 3.15
C ALA A 47 4.89 19.85 3.26
N TYR A 48 4.28 19.85 4.44
CA TYR A 48 3.03 19.13 4.75
C TYR A 48 1.92 19.40 3.71
N ASP A 49 1.71 20.66 3.34
CA ASP A 49 0.70 21.11 2.38
C ASP A 49 1.00 20.77 0.91
N GLN A 50 2.21 20.27 0.64
CA GLN A 50 2.62 19.73 -0.64
C GLN A 50 2.41 18.21 -0.74
N ILE A 51 2.41 17.51 0.40
CA ILE A 51 2.09 16.09 0.50
C ILE A 51 0.57 15.90 0.37
N ASP A 52 -0.22 16.51 1.26
CA ASP A 52 -1.69 16.57 1.17
C ASP A 52 -2.11 17.74 0.26
N ASN A 53 -2.06 17.51 -1.05
CA ASN A 53 -2.15 18.59 -2.04
C ASN A 53 -3.56 18.83 -2.57
N ALA A 54 -4.46 17.84 -2.50
CA ALA A 54 -5.82 17.96 -3.03
C ALA A 54 -6.64 19.02 -2.25
N PRO A 55 -7.50 19.81 -2.91
CA PRO A 55 -8.32 20.81 -2.23
C PRO A 55 -9.18 20.26 -1.11
N GLU A 56 -9.64 19.02 -1.25
CA GLU A 56 -10.47 18.34 -0.24
C GLU A 56 -9.63 17.90 0.97
N GLU A 57 -8.38 17.45 0.77
CA GLU A 57 -7.43 17.13 1.83
C GLU A 57 -7.11 18.38 2.66
N LYS A 58 -6.80 19.49 1.99
CA LYS A 58 -6.53 20.77 2.65
C LYS A 58 -7.73 21.31 3.42
N ALA A 59 -8.95 21.14 2.89
CA ALA A 59 -10.17 21.60 3.54
C ALA A 59 -10.52 20.77 4.78
N ARG A 60 -10.21 19.48 4.78
CA ARG A 60 -10.53 18.56 5.89
C ARG A 60 -9.36 18.33 6.84
N GLY A 61 -8.12 18.66 6.45
CA GLY A 61 -6.91 18.40 7.23
C GLY A 61 -6.58 16.90 7.39
N ILE A 62 -7.00 16.07 6.43
CA ILE A 62 -6.77 14.60 6.44
C ILE A 62 -6.31 14.14 5.06
N THR A 63 -5.42 13.15 5.03
CA THR A 63 -5.00 12.47 3.80
C THR A 63 -6.13 11.62 3.25
N ILE A 64 -6.46 11.79 1.98
CA ILE A 64 -7.51 11.05 1.26
C ILE A 64 -6.91 10.08 0.26
N ALA A 65 -6.01 10.55 -0.59
CA ALA A 65 -5.29 9.76 -1.57
C ALA A 65 -3.89 9.38 -1.06
N THR A 66 -3.32 8.31 -1.60
CA THR A 66 -1.91 8.02 -1.37
C THR A 66 -1.03 9.06 -2.06
N SER A 67 -0.01 9.54 -1.38
CA SER A 67 1.01 10.39 -1.99
C SER A 67 2.38 9.73 -1.94
N HIS A 68 3.19 9.97 -2.97
CA HIS A 68 4.50 9.35 -3.11
C HIS A 68 5.60 10.39 -2.98
N GLN A 69 6.55 10.14 -2.08
CA GLN A 69 7.73 10.97 -1.88
C GLN A 69 8.99 10.15 -2.13
N GLU A 70 10.02 10.80 -2.63
CA GLU A 70 11.33 10.20 -2.91
C GLU A 70 12.36 10.76 -1.94
N TYR A 71 13.18 9.90 -1.36
CA TYR A 71 14.36 10.30 -0.58
C TYR A 71 15.38 9.16 -0.53
N GLU A 72 16.58 9.47 -0.06
CA GLU A 72 17.62 8.47 0.13
C GLU A 72 18.35 8.62 1.46
N SER A 73 18.77 7.49 2.01
CA SER A 73 19.75 7.39 3.08
C SER A 73 21.17 7.26 2.49
N GLU A 74 22.16 7.06 3.35
CA GLU A 74 23.50 6.69 2.89
C GLU A 74 23.50 5.34 2.15
N LYS A 75 22.66 4.39 2.56
CA LYS A 75 22.67 3.01 2.09
C LYS A 75 21.62 2.73 1.01
N ARG A 76 20.47 3.40 1.01
CA ARG A 76 19.29 3.01 0.24
C ARG A 76 18.55 4.20 -0.37
N HIS A 77 17.83 3.90 -1.44
CA HIS A 77 16.86 4.79 -2.06
C HIS A 77 15.44 4.36 -1.66
N TYR A 78 14.59 5.29 -1.25
CA TYR A 78 13.25 5.05 -0.77
C TYR A 78 12.19 5.74 -1.62
N ALA A 79 11.16 4.98 -2.00
CA ALA A 79 9.86 5.53 -2.38
C ALA A 79 8.94 5.43 -1.16
N HIS A 80 8.44 6.55 -0.68
CA HIS A 80 7.60 6.63 0.51
C HIS A 80 6.15 6.88 0.12
N VAL A 81 5.27 5.99 0.50
CA VAL A 81 3.82 6.06 0.29
C VAL A 81 3.17 6.58 1.57
N ASP A 82 2.71 7.82 1.58
CA ASP A 82 1.89 8.33 2.68
C ASP A 82 0.44 7.87 2.49
N MET A 83 -0.08 7.12 3.47
CA MET A 83 -1.38 6.45 3.38
C MET A 83 -2.43 7.13 4.25
N PRO A 84 -3.70 7.22 3.78
CA PRO A 84 -4.78 7.77 4.58
C PRO A 84 -5.01 6.98 5.86
N GLY A 85 -5.37 7.69 6.94
CA GLY A 85 -5.69 7.09 8.24
C GLY A 85 -7.17 6.87 8.47
N HIS A 86 -8.04 7.57 7.77
CA HIS A 86 -9.48 7.57 8.01
C HIS A 86 -10.17 6.33 7.40
N ALA A 87 -11.13 5.76 8.13
CA ALA A 87 -11.85 4.55 7.71
C ALA A 87 -12.56 4.66 6.35
N ASP A 88 -13.04 5.86 5.98
CA ASP A 88 -13.70 6.08 4.69
C ASP A 88 -12.75 5.89 3.49
N TYR A 89 -11.42 6.01 3.71
CA TYR A 89 -10.40 5.92 2.68
C TYR A 89 -9.57 4.65 2.75
N ILE A 90 -10.06 3.65 3.48
CA ILE A 90 -9.37 2.37 3.68
C ILE A 90 -9.01 1.66 2.36
N LYS A 91 -9.77 1.87 1.31
CA LYS A 91 -9.48 1.38 -0.04
C LYS A 91 -8.14 1.93 -0.56
N ASN A 92 -7.88 3.21 -0.35
CA ASN A 92 -6.61 3.84 -0.73
C ASN A 92 -5.46 3.35 0.17
N MET A 93 -5.74 3.14 1.47
CA MET A 93 -4.79 2.53 2.39
C MET A 93 -4.38 1.11 1.95
N ILE A 94 -5.34 0.25 1.58
CA ILE A 94 -5.07 -1.12 1.09
C ILE A 94 -4.21 -1.06 -0.18
N THR A 95 -4.56 -0.16 -1.11
CA THR A 95 -3.79 0.02 -2.35
C THR A 95 -2.35 0.45 -2.06
N GLY A 96 -2.16 1.42 -1.17
CA GLY A 96 -0.82 1.85 -0.76
C GLY A 96 -0.05 0.74 -0.04
N ALA A 97 -0.69 0.04 0.89
CA ALA A 97 -0.07 -1.05 1.63
C ALA A 97 0.35 -2.24 0.75
N ALA A 98 -0.35 -2.49 -0.35
CA ALA A 98 0.03 -3.53 -1.31
C ALA A 98 1.30 -3.19 -2.12
N GLN A 99 1.76 -1.94 -2.07
CA GLN A 99 2.90 -1.45 -2.84
C GLN A 99 4.21 -1.38 -2.03
N ILE A 100 4.17 -1.57 -0.71
CA ILE A 100 5.32 -1.34 0.16
C ILE A 100 6.05 -2.64 0.53
N ASP A 101 7.35 -2.51 0.71
CA ASP A 101 8.27 -3.57 1.14
C ASP A 101 8.52 -3.51 2.65
N GLY A 102 8.08 -2.44 3.30
CA GLY A 102 8.12 -2.25 4.75
C GLY A 102 7.20 -1.11 5.18
N ALA A 103 6.62 -1.21 6.38
CA ALA A 103 5.72 -0.19 6.90
C ALA A 103 6.30 0.52 8.13
N ILE A 104 5.97 1.81 8.26
CA ILE A 104 6.17 2.61 9.46
C ILE A 104 4.80 2.79 10.12
N LEU A 105 4.58 2.12 11.24
CA LEU A 105 3.37 2.29 12.03
C LEU A 105 3.52 3.50 12.93
N VAL A 106 2.74 4.54 12.68
CA VAL A 106 2.75 5.77 13.45
C VAL A 106 1.67 5.72 14.52
N VAL A 107 2.08 5.79 15.77
CA VAL A 107 1.19 5.77 16.94
C VAL A 107 1.48 6.99 17.80
N ALA A 108 0.46 7.77 18.14
CA ALA A 108 0.63 8.88 19.07
C ALA A 108 0.81 8.32 20.49
N ALA A 109 1.91 8.71 21.16
CA ALA A 109 2.31 8.17 22.45
C ALA A 109 1.32 8.52 23.59
N ASN A 110 0.53 9.58 23.42
CA ASN A 110 -0.51 10.00 24.37
C ASN A 110 -1.83 9.25 24.19
N ASP A 111 -2.05 8.59 23.03
CA ASP A 111 -3.34 7.95 22.67
C ASP A 111 -3.24 6.41 22.61
N GLY A 112 -2.04 5.90 22.27
CA GLY A 112 -1.84 4.47 22.04
C GLY A 112 -2.48 3.93 20.76
N PRO A 113 -2.55 2.59 20.60
CA PRO A 113 -3.10 1.96 19.40
C PRO A 113 -4.62 2.03 19.39
N LEU A 114 -5.19 2.88 18.55
CA LEU A 114 -6.62 3.11 18.34
C LEU A 114 -7.22 2.12 17.30
N PRO A 115 -8.56 2.10 17.10
CA PRO A 115 -9.20 1.10 16.22
C PRO A 115 -8.63 1.02 14.81
N GLN A 116 -8.35 2.15 14.16
CA GLN A 116 -7.77 2.17 12.82
C GLN A 116 -6.31 1.70 12.81
N THR A 117 -5.54 1.91 13.88
CA THR A 117 -4.21 1.34 14.03
C THR A 117 -4.28 -0.19 13.95
N ARG A 118 -5.23 -0.80 14.66
CA ARG A 118 -5.45 -2.26 14.65
C ARG A 118 -5.87 -2.77 13.27
N GLU A 119 -6.78 -2.06 12.60
CA GLU A 119 -7.23 -2.40 11.25
C GLU A 119 -6.07 -2.30 10.24
N HIS A 120 -5.24 -1.27 10.33
CA HIS A 120 -4.09 -1.08 9.42
C HIS A 120 -3.05 -2.20 9.59
N VAL A 121 -2.72 -2.61 10.81
CA VAL A 121 -1.80 -3.74 11.06
C VAL A 121 -2.37 -5.04 10.49
N LEU A 122 -3.67 -5.31 10.69
CA LEU A 122 -4.35 -6.45 10.10
C LEU A 122 -4.27 -6.43 8.56
N LEU A 123 -4.58 -5.29 7.94
CA LEU A 123 -4.56 -5.15 6.48
C LEU A 123 -3.14 -5.27 5.92
N ALA A 124 -2.14 -4.69 6.59
CA ALA A 124 -0.74 -4.84 6.21
C ALA A 124 -0.31 -6.32 6.18
N HIS A 125 -0.73 -7.10 7.18
CA HIS A 125 -0.49 -8.54 7.19
C HIS A 125 -1.20 -9.25 6.01
N GLN A 126 -2.43 -8.87 5.68
CA GLN A 126 -3.20 -9.49 4.59
C GLN A 126 -2.62 -9.21 3.20
N VAL A 127 -2.04 -8.02 2.99
CA VAL A 127 -1.34 -7.68 1.73
C VAL A 127 0.14 -8.05 1.75
N ASN A 128 0.58 -8.83 2.75
CA ASN A 128 1.95 -9.34 2.91
C ASN A 128 3.04 -8.27 3.06
N VAL A 129 2.77 -7.20 3.76
CA VAL A 129 3.86 -6.33 4.24
C VAL A 129 4.78 -7.17 5.13
N PRO A 130 6.07 -7.31 4.80
CA PRO A 130 6.93 -8.26 5.50
C PRO A 130 7.34 -7.82 6.89
N LYS A 131 7.58 -6.52 7.10
CA LYS A 131 8.09 -5.98 8.36
C LYS A 131 7.49 -4.61 8.68
N ILE A 132 7.37 -4.33 9.97
CA ILE A 132 6.84 -3.07 10.50
C ILE A 132 7.86 -2.48 11.48
N ILE A 133 8.20 -1.21 11.29
CA ILE A 133 8.88 -0.36 12.27
C ILE A 133 7.82 0.53 12.92
N VAL A 134 7.97 0.83 14.20
CA VAL A 134 7.05 1.71 14.92
C VAL A 134 7.69 3.06 15.18
N PHE A 135 6.95 4.13 14.92
CA PHE A 135 7.29 5.46 15.35
C PHE A 135 6.26 5.94 16.39
N LEU A 136 6.66 5.96 17.67
CA LEU A 136 5.86 6.56 18.74
C LEU A 136 6.01 8.09 18.67
N ASN A 137 5.00 8.71 18.06
CA ASN A 137 4.97 10.14 17.77
C ASN A 137 4.38 10.93 18.94
N LYS A 138 4.51 12.25 18.90
CA LYS A 138 3.99 13.20 19.90
C LYS A 138 4.54 12.97 21.31
N MET A 139 5.82 12.58 21.41
CA MET A 139 6.47 12.38 22.70
C MET A 139 6.50 13.65 23.56
N ASP A 140 6.41 14.82 22.94
CA ASP A 140 6.30 16.13 23.58
C ASP A 140 4.98 16.33 24.34
N LEU A 141 3.97 15.51 24.07
CA LEU A 141 2.63 15.54 24.70
C LEU A 141 2.38 14.33 25.61
N ALA A 142 3.28 13.35 25.63
CA ALA A 142 3.06 12.08 26.31
C ALA A 142 3.51 12.10 27.77
N ASP A 143 2.74 11.43 28.64
CA ASP A 143 3.15 11.11 29.98
C ASP A 143 4.19 9.97 29.95
N PRO A 144 5.39 10.14 30.49
CA PRO A 144 6.43 9.12 30.49
C PRO A 144 5.98 7.77 31.05
N GLU A 145 5.11 7.73 32.04
CA GLU A 145 4.61 6.49 32.65
C GLU A 145 3.69 5.73 31.68
N LEU A 146 2.94 6.44 30.82
CA LEU A 146 2.07 5.83 29.82
C LEU A 146 2.81 5.34 28.57
N VAL A 147 3.96 5.92 28.25
CA VAL A 147 4.72 5.54 27.06
C VAL A 147 5.13 4.07 27.07
N GLU A 148 5.55 3.55 28.24
CA GLU A 148 5.91 2.12 28.37
C GLU A 148 4.73 1.20 28.14
N LEU A 149 3.54 1.57 28.64
CA LEU A 149 2.31 0.81 28.41
C LEU A 149 1.91 0.83 26.93
N VAL A 150 2.00 1.99 26.30
CA VAL A 150 1.71 2.12 24.86
C VAL A 150 2.68 1.28 24.04
N GLU A 151 3.95 1.25 24.38
CA GLU A 151 4.94 0.39 23.70
C GLU A 151 4.56 -1.09 23.84
N MET A 152 4.18 -1.53 25.04
CA MET A 152 3.75 -2.91 25.27
C MET A 152 2.50 -3.26 24.46
N ASP A 153 1.50 -2.40 24.45
CA ASP A 153 0.25 -2.58 23.68
C ASP A 153 0.54 -2.69 22.17
N VAL A 154 1.48 -1.90 21.65
CA VAL A 154 1.87 -1.93 20.24
C VAL A 154 2.60 -3.24 19.91
N ARG A 155 3.53 -3.70 20.77
CA ARG A 155 4.22 -4.99 20.60
C ARG A 155 3.23 -6.16 20.60
N GLU A 156 2.29 -6.17 21.56
CA GLU A 156 1.23 -7.19 21.61
C GLU A 156 0.36 -7.16 20.35
N LEU A 157 0.00 -5.97 19.89
CA LEU A 157 -0.76 -5.81 18.65
C LEU A 157 -0.04 -6.40 17.44
N LEU A 158 1.27 -6.13 17.28
CA LEU A 158 2.07 -6.67 16.19
C LEU A 158 2.14 -8.20 16.27
N ASN A 159 2.45 -8.76 17.44
CA ASN A 159 2.50 -10.21 17.68
C ASN A 159 1.15 -10.88 17.38
N LYS A 160 0.05 -10.26 17.79
CA LYS A 160 -1.31 -10.76 17.54
C LYS A 160 -1.60 -10.96 16.05
N TYR A 161 -1.09 -10.08 15.19
CA TYR A 161 -1.30 -10.14 13.74
C TYR A 161 -0.14 -10.76 12.96
N GLY A 162 0.78 -11.47 13.65
CA GLY A 162 1.80 -12.29 13.02
C GLY A 162 3.07 -11.54 12.59
N PHE A 163 3.26 -10.31 13.05
CA PHE A 163 4.53 -9.60 12.96
C PHE A 163 5.41 -9.90 14.16
N ASP A 164 6.73 -9.70 14.02
CA ASP A 164 7.69 -9.85 15.12
C ASP A 164 7.67 -8.61 16.03
N GLY A 165 6.65 -8.49 16.87
CA GLY A 165 6.48 -7.34 17.76
C GLY A 165 7.57 -7.21 18.82
N ASP A 166 8.20 -8.32 19.21
CA ASP A 166 9.24 -8.32 20.24
C ASP A 166 10.55 -7.69 19.74
N ASN A 167 10.90 -7.91 18.47
CA ASN A 167 12.12 -7.39 17.86
C ASN A 167 11.88 -6.18 16.93
N ALA A 168 10.63 -5.79 16.68
CA ALA A 168 10.33 -4.61 15.87
C ALA A 168 10.97 -3.36 16.48
N PRO A 169 11.75 -2.58 15.71
CA PRO A 169 12.28 -1.31 16.17
C PRO A 169 11.16 -0.34 16.55
N ILE A 170 11.26 0.28 17.71
CA ILE A 170 10.37 1.34 18.16
C ILE A 170 11.17 2.60 18.43
N ILE A 171 10.94 3.61 17.59
CA ILE A 171 11.59 4.93 17.71
C ILE A 171 10.59 5.88 18.37
N LYS A 172 11.04 6.58 19.40
CA LYS A 172 10.26 7.56 20.18
C LYS A 172 10.66 8.97 19.78
N GLY A 173 9.71 9.79 19.33
CA GLY A 173 10.03 11.14 18.86
C GLY A 173 8.80 12.03 18.70
N SER A 174 9.05 13.26 18.24
CA SER A 174 8.01 14.21 17.82
C SER A 174 8.33 14.72 16.42
N ALA A 175 7.55 14.29 15.44
CA ALA A 175 7.71 14.72 14.05
C ALA A 175 7.52 16.23 13.90
N LEU A 176 6.58 16.81 14.66
CA LEU A 176 6.35 18.26 14.66
C LEU A 176 7.55 19.02 15.19
N LYS A 177 8.14 18.60 16.32
CA LYS A 177 9.33 19.25 16.90
C LYS A 177 10.54 19.11 15.99
N ALA A 178 10.70 17.98 15.31
CA ALA A 178 11.74 17.83 14.29
C ALA A 178 11.58 18.84 13.14
N LEU A 179 10.36 19.08 12.66
CA LEU A 179 10.06 20.11 11.65
C LEU A 179 10.32 21.53 12.17
N GLU A 180 10.11 21.77 13.46
CA GLU A 180 10.41 23.05 14.12
C GLU A 180 11.92 23.27 14.34
N GLY A 181 12.75 22.26 14.03
CA GLY A 181 14.21 22.34 14.10
C GLY A 181 14.81 21.93 15.45
N ASP A 182 14.04 21.21 16.29
CA ASP A 182 14.56 20.60 17.52
C ASP A 182 15.58 19.52 17.17
N THR A 183 16.82 19.71 17.58
CA THR A 183 17.95 18.86 17.20
C THR A 183 17.81 17.42 17.72
N GLU A 184 17.30 17.25 18.94
CA GLU A 184 17.09 15.91 19.51
C GLU A 184 16.02 15.16 18.70
N MET A 185 14.94 15.82 18.33
CA MET A 185 13.88 15.21 17.53
C MET A 185 14.31 14.96 16.09
N GLU A 186 15.18 15.81 15.51
CA GLU A 186 15.84 15.51 14.24
C GLU A 186 16.72 14.25 14.33
N ASP A 187 17.46 14.07 15.45
CA ASP A 187 18.25 12.85 15.68
C ASP A 187 17.33 11.61 15.74
N ARG A 188 16.14 11.70 16.35
CA ARG A 188 15.14 10.61 16.33
C ARG A 188 14.64 10.29 14.92
N ILE A 189 14.50 11.28 14.05
CA ILE A 189 14.18 11.01 12.63
C ILE A 189 15.33 10.27 11.94
N MET A 190 16.59 10.63 12.21
CA MET A 190 17.74 9.90 11.69
C MET A 190 17.81 8.47 12.24
N ASP A 191 17.49 8.27 13.54
CA ASP A 191 17.38 6.93 14.13
C ASP A 191 16.34 6.06 13.40
N LEU A 192 15.19 6.64 13.02
CA LEU A 192 14.19 5.96 12.21
C LEU A 192 14.74 5.56 10.84
N VAL A 193 15.45 6.46 10.15
CA VAL A 193 16.04 6.17 8.83
C VAL A 193 17.10 5.06 8.94
N HIS A 194 17.94 5.08 9.97
CA HIS A 194 18.92 4.02 10.24
C HIS A 194 18.22 2.67 10.54
N ALA A 195 17.15 2.71 11.34
CA ALA A 195 16.37 1.50 11.61
C ALA A 195 15.74 0.93 10.33
N MET A 196 15.26 1.78 9.40
CA MET A 196 14.76 1.35 8.09
C MET A 196 15.88 0.68 7.27
N ASP A 197 17.07 1.28 7.25
CA ASP A 197 18.24 0.73 6.55
C ASP A 197 18.65 -0.67 7.07
N ASP A 198 18.55 -0.89 8.36
CA ASP A 198 19.07 -2.10 9.01
C ASP A 198 17.99 -3.19 9.19
N TYR A 199 16.73 -2.82 9.37
CA TYR A 199 15.66 -3.76 9.68
C TYR A 199 14.88 -4.24 8.46
N PHE A 200 14.61 -3.39 7.46
CA PHE A 200 13.92 -3.84 6.27
C PHE A 200 14.84 -4.68 5.38
N ASP A 201 14.32 -5.77 4.84
CA ASP A 201 15.07 -6.56 3.86
C ASP A 201 15.08 -5.84 2.51
N ILE A 202 16.13 -6.09 1.72
CA ILE A 202 16.12 -5.70 0.31
C ILE A 202 15.21 -6.69 -0.40
N PRO A 203 14.10 -6.23 -1.04
CA PRO A 203 13.18 -7.12 -1.69
C PRO A 203 13.83 -7.83 -2.88
N GLU A 204 13.58 -9.13 -2.98
CA GLU A 204 13.89 -9.88 -4.21
C GLU A 204 12.74 -9.64 -5.21
N HIS A 205 13.05 -9.01 -6.33
CA HIS A 205 12.07 -8.75 -7.36
C HIS A 205 12.09 -9.81 -8.45
N ASP A 206 10.91 -10.26 -8.86
CA ASP A 206 10.71 -11.25 -9.94
C ASP A 206 10.93 -10.60 -11.34
N LEU A 207 12.16 -10.30 -11.70
CA LEU A 207 12.50 -9.65 -12.97
C LEU A 207 12.27 -10.56 -14.19
N ASP A 208 12.40 -11.88 -14.01
CA ASP A 208 12.26 -12.87 -15.08
C ASP A 208 10.79 -13.22 -15.41
N LYS A 209 9.85 -12.84 -14.55
CA LYS A 209 8.43 -13.04 -14.83
C LYS A 209 7.91 -12.08 -15.90
N PRO A 210 6.80 -12.41 -16.57
CA PRO A 210 6.13 -11.46 -17.48
C PRO A 210 5.77 -10.16 -16.76
N PHE A 211 6.01 -9.02 -17.42
CA PHE A 211 5.68 -7.71 -16.88
C PHE A 211 4.22 -7.61 -16.43
N LEU A 212 3.99 -7.04 -15.25
CA LEU A 212 2.68 -6.74 -14.70
C LEU A 212 2.75 -5.53 -13.78
N MET A 213 1.87 -4.55 -14.01
CA MET A 213 1.70 -3.35 -13.20
C MET A 213 0.21 -3.08 -12.95
N PRO A 214 -0.30 -3.21 -11.71
CA PRO A 214 -1.64 -2.75 -11.35
C PRO A 214 -1.77 -1.25 -11.51
N ILE A 215 -2.87 -0.78 -12.10
CA ILE A 215 -3.16 0.65 -12.26
C ILE A 215 -3.68 1.21 -10.95
N GLU A 216 -2.99 2.21 -10.43
CA GLU A 216 -3.35 2.96 -9.22
C GLU A 216 -4.10 4.25 -9.56
N ASP A 217 -3.58 5.00 -10.53
CA ASP A 217 -4.21 6.23 -11.01
C ASP A 217 -4.02 6.41 -12.51
N VAL A 218 -4.90 7.23 -13.11
CA VAL A 218 -4.89 7.54 -14.53
C VAL A 218 -5.12 9.02 -14.75
N PHE A 219 -4.24 9.66 -15.50
CA PHE A 219 -4.37 11.05 -15.87
C PHE A 219 -3.91 11.33 -17.29
N SER A 220 -4.33 12.45 -17.84
CA SER A 220 -3.93 12.90 -19.16
C SER A 220 -2.91 14.02 -19.07
N ILE A 221 -1.84 13.91 -19.84
CA ILE A 221 -0.88 15.01 -20.04
C ILE A 221 -1.18 15.69 -21.37
N LYS A 222 -1.54 16.97 -21.32
CA LYS A 222 -1.86 17.74 -22.52
C LYS A 222 -0.74 17.66 -23.55
N GLY A 223 -1.05 17.18 -24.76
CA GLY A 223 -0.11 17.03 -25.88
C GLY A 223 0.81 15.81 -25.79
N ARG A 224 0.73 14.96 -24.73
CA ARG A 224 1.52 13.73 -24.58
C ARG A 224 0.66 12.47 -24.61
N GLY A 225 -0.52 12.50 -23.99
CA GLY A 225 -1.45 11.36 -23.95
C GLY A 225 -1.82 10.92 -22.55
N THR A 226 -2.29 9.70 -22.41
CA THR A 226 -2.73 9.11 -21.15
C THR A 226 -1.58 8.43 -20.44
N VAL A 227 -1.44 8.72 -19.15
CA VAL A 227 -0.48 8.10 -18.24
C VAL A 227 -1.22 7.27 -17.21
N ALA A 228 -0.82 6.03 -17.06
CA ALA A 228 -1.24 5.16 -15.97
C ALA A 228 -0.07 4.99 -14.98
N THR A 229 -0.34 5.18 -13.69
CA THR A 229 0.66 5.01 -12.63
C THR A 229 0.38 3.75 -11.82
N GLY A 230 1.44 3.20 -11.25
CA GLY A 230 1.40 2.08 -10.35
C GLY A 230 2.79 1.57 -10.00
N ARG A 231 2.85 0.65 -9.04
CA ARG A 231 4.07 -0.12 -8.78
C ARG A 231 4.14 -1.29 -9.75
N ILE A 232 5.29 -1.49 -10.37
CA ILE A 232 5.56 -2.70 -11.17
C ILE A 232 5.66 -3.88 -10.21
N GLU A 233 4.72 -4.82 -10.31
CA GLU A 233 4.63 -5.99 -9.42
C GLU A 233 5.66 -7.05 -9.79
N GLN A 234 5.88 -7.27 -11.09
CA GLN A 234 6.83 -8.24 -11.61
C GLN A 234 7.30 -7.89 -13.02
N GLY A 235 8.45 -8.45 -13.41
CA GLY A 235 9.02 -8.31 -14.76
C GLY A 235 9.65 -6.97 -15.04
N VAL A 236 9.90 -6.74 -16.32
CA VAL A 236 10.52 -5.54 -16.85
C VAL A 236 9.71 -5.04 -18.03
N VAL A 237 9.51 -3.72 -18.14
CA VAL A 237 8.91 -3.05 -19.30
C VAL A 237 9.88 -2.04 -19.90
N LYS A 238 9.96 -2.01 -21.22
CA LYS A 238 10.85 -1.12 -21.96
C LYS A 238 10.06 -0.15 -22.84
N LEU A 239 10.71 0.93 -23.24
CA LEU A 239 10.16 1.83 -24.25
C LEU A 239 9.85 1.06 -25.54
N ASN A 240 8.67 1.31 -26.10
CA ASN A 240 8.09 0.67 -27.28
C ASN A 240 7.63 -0.79 -27.09
N ASP A 241 7.62 -1.31 -25.87
CA ASP A 241 6.98 -2.61 -25.59
C ASP A 241 5.48 -2.54 -25.84
N GLU A 242 4.96 -3.61 -26.47
CA GLU A 242 3.52 -3.85 -26.56
C GLU A 242 3.00 -4.35 -25.20
N VAL A 243 1.88 -3.81 -24.76
CA VAL A 243 1.22 -4.17 -23.51
C VAL A 243 -0.28 -4.36 -23.71
N GLU A 244 -0.89 -5.11 -22.81
CA GLU A 244 -2.34 -5.24 -22.70
C GLU A 244 -2.82 -4.63 -21.39
N ILE A 245 -3.99 -3.97 -21.46
CA ILE A 245 -4.71 -3.43 -20.30
C ILE A 245 -5.86 -4.38 -20.04
N VAL A 246 -5.87 -5.04 -18.89
CA VAL A 246 -6.71 -6.20 -18.59
C VAL A 246 -7.55 -5.97 -17.33
N GLY A 247 -8.79 -6.42 -17.36
CA GLY A 247 -9.75 -6.38 -16.24
C GLY A 247 -10.76 -5.24 -16.34
N LEU A 248 -11.88 -5.35 -15.64
CA LEU A 248 -12.99 -4.41 -15.53
C LEU A 248 -13.66 -4.03 -16.87
N LYS A 249 -12.87 -3.70 -17.87
CA LYS A 249 -13.27 -3.33 -19.24
C LYS A 249 -12.74 -4.35 -20.24
N PRO A 250 -13.21 -4.35 -21.50
CA PRO A 250 -12.62 -5.18 -22.54
C PRO A 250 -11.11 -4.95 -22.66
N THR A 251 -10.35 -6.03 -22.79
CA THR A 251 -8.90 -5.98 -22.94
C THR A 251 -8.50 -5.11 -24.12
N GLN A 252 -7.59 -4.19 -23.91
CA GLN A 252 -7.05 -3.28 -24.93
C GLN A 252 -5.56 -3.48 -25.09
N LYS A 253 -5.06 -3.24 -26.30
CA LYS A 253 -3.63 -3.24 -26.61
C LYS A 253 -3.11 -1.83 -26.71
N SER A 254 -1.89 -1.62 -26.25
CA SER A 254 -1.20 -0.35 -26.34
C SER A 254 0.31 -0.57 -26.48
N VAL A 255 1.03 0.54 -26.65
CA VAL A 255 2.48 0.57 -26.67
C VAL A 255 2.96 1.61 -25.67
N VAL A 256 3.95 1.26 -24.87
CA VAL A 256 4.57 2.16 -23.89
C VAL A 256 5.48 3.15 -24.61
N THR A 257 5.11 4.43 -24.64
CA THR A 257 5.88 5.48 -25.34
C THR A 257 6.71 6.35 -24.41
N GLY A 258 6.56 6.17 -23.09
CA GLY A 258 7.34 6.85 -22.08
C GLY A 258 7.22 6.11 -20.74
N ILE A 259 8.30 6.15 -19.98
CA ILE A 259 8.37 5.61 -18.62
C ILE A 259 8.97 6.71 -17.75
N GLU A 260 8.28 7.08 -16.69
CA GLU A 260 8.72 8.12 -15.76
C GLU A 260 8.55 7.63 -14.31
N ALA A 261 9.55 7.90 -13.47
CA ALA A 261 9.45 7.72 -12.02
C ALA A 261 10.00 8.97 -11.33
N PHE A 262 9.28 9.55 -10.36
CA PHE A 262 9.68 10.75 -9.62
C PHE A 262 10.16 11.90 -10.53
N HIS A 263 9.41 12.19 -11.61
CA HIS A 263 9.73 13.20 -12.62
C HIS A 263 11.04 12.97 -13.40
N LYS A 264 11.61 11.78 -13.33
CA LYS A 264 12.78 11.35 -14.10
C LYS A 264 12.35 10.39 -15.20
N THR A 265 12.96 10.48 -16.37
CA THR A 265 12.67 9.58 -17.50
C THR A 265 13.51 8.31 -17.38
N LEU A 266 12.90 7.16 -17.64
CA LEU A 266 13.55 5.86 -17.67
C LEU A 266 13.49 5.25 -19.08
N ASN A 267 14.49 4.43 -19.42
CA ASN A 267 14.45 3.60 -20.62
C ASN A 267 13.70 2.30 -20.40
N GLU A 268 13.71 1.82 -19.16
CA GLU A 268 13.00 0.62 -18.70
C GLU A 268 12.52 0.79 -17.26
N GLY A 269 11.41 0.15 -16.93
CA GLY A 269 10.89 0.02 -15.59
C GLY A 269 10.96 -1.43 -15.13
N GLU A 270 11.36 -1.67 -13.89
CA GLU A 270 11.57 -2.98 -13.30
C GLU A 270 10.61 -3.23 -12.13
N ALA A 271 10.38 -4.51 -11.81
CA ALA A 271 9.64 -4.88 -10.62
C ALA A 271 10.20 -4.15 -9.38
N GLY A 272 9.29 -3.54 -8.60
CA GLY A 272 9.61 -2.68 -7.47
C GLY A 272 9.51 -1.18 -7.78
N ASP A 273 9.65 -0.75 -9.02
CA ASP A 273 9.56 0.67 -9.38
C ASP A 273 8.13 1.20 -9.28
N ASN A 274 7.97 2.40 -8.74
CA ASN A 274 6.75 3.20 -8.89
C ASN A 274 6.87 4.03 -10.16
N ALA A 275 6.13 3.64 -11.19
CA ALA A 275 6.27 4.20 -12.52
C ALA A 275 4.97 4.75 -13.09
N GLY A 276 5.07 5.79 -13.91
CA GLY A 276 4.05 6.27 -14.82
C GLY A 276 4.38 5.81 -16.24
N LEU A 277 3.46 5.06 -16.85
CA LEU A 277 3.57 4.58 -18.22
C LEU A 277 2.72 5.44 -19.16
N LEU A 278 3.33 6.08 -20.13
CA LEU A 278 2.65 6.80 -21.19
C LEU A 278 2.21 5.79 -22.27
N LEU A 279 0.89 5.72 -22.50
CA LEU A 279 0.26 4.73 -23.36
C LEU A 279 -0.19 5.35 -24.70
N ARG A 280 0.16 4.71 -25.80
CA ARG A 280 -0.21 5.15 -27.14
C ARG A 280 -1.65 4.81 -27.48
N GLY A 281 -2.41 5.81 -27.95
CA GLY A 281 -3.75 5.59 -28.51
C GLY A 281 -4.81 5.17 -27.50
N ILE A 282 -4.55 5.45 -26.22
CA ILE A 282 -5.50 5.20 -25.11
C ILE A 282 -5.99 6.53 -24.58
N GLU A 283 -7.30 6.72 -24.57
CA GLU A 283 -7.92 7.87 -23.91
C GLU A 283 -8.14 7.57 -22.42
N ARG A 284 -8.14 8.61 -21.58
CA ARG A 284 -8.25 8.45 -20.12
C ARG A 284 -9.49 7.66 -19.69
N GLU A 285 -10.62 7.86 -20.36
CA GLU A 285 -11.90 7.23 -20.07
C GLU A 285 -11.94 5.73 -20.43
N GLN A 286 -11.00 5.28 -21.26
CA GLN A 286 -10.91 3.88 -21.69
C GLN A 286 -10.28 2.98 -20.64
N ILE A 287 -9.48 3.53 -19.75
CA ILE A 287 -8.79 2.80 -18.67
C ILE A 287 -9.14 3.39 -17.32
N GLU A 288 -8.99 2.60 -16.28
CA GLU A 288 -9.30 3.01 -14.92
C GLU A 288 -8.46 2.27 -13.87
N ARG A 289 -8.42 2.83 -12.67
CA ARG A 289 -7.84 2.16 -11.50
C ARG A 289 -8.45 0.77 -11.31
N GLY A 290 -7.61 -0.20 -10.99
CA GLY A 290 -8.00 -1.57 -10.75
C GLY A 290 -7.83 -2.51 -11.93
N GLN A 291 -7.60 -1.98 -13.13
CA GLN A 291 -7.07 -2.76 -14.24
C GLN A 291 -5.57 -3.01 -14.04
N VAL A 292 -5.01 -3.93 -14.81
CA VAL A 292 -3.55 -4.15 -14.84
C VAL A 292 -3.02 -3.90 -16.24
N ILE A 293 -1.78 -3.39 -16.32
CA ILE A 293 -1.00 -3.34 -17.55
C ILE A 293 -0.04 -4.53 -17.51
N ALA A 294 -0.05 -5.36 -18.53
CA ALA A 294 0.71 -6.60 -18.52
C ALA A 294 1.31 -6.89 -19.90
N LYS A 295 2.30 -7.79 -19.91
CA LYS A 295 2.81 -8.37 -21.15
C LYS A 295 1.66 -9.07 -21.89
N PRO A 296 1.51 -8.91 -23.23
CA PRO A 296 0.41 -9.50 -23.96
C PRO A 296 0.25 -11.01 -23.71
N GLY A 297 -0.96 -11.42 -23.36
CA GLY A 297 -1.33 -12.82 -23.11
C GLY A 297 -0.80 -13.41 -21.81
N SER A 298 -0.19 -12.63 -20.91
CA SER A 298 0.38 -13.16 -19.65
C SER A 298 -0.63 -13.25 -18.51
N ILE A 299 -1.74 -12.52 -18.58
CA ILE A 299 -2.82 -12.55 -17.60
C ILE A 299 -4.15 -12.36 -18.33
N THR A 300 -5.21 -12.94 -17.80
CA THR A 300 -6.56 -12.86 -18.36
C THR A 300 -7.57 -12.38 -17.32
N PRO A 301 -8.68 -11.74 -17.75
CA PRO A 301 -9.74 -11.34 -16.83
C PRO A 301 -10.66 -12.50 -16.52
N HIS A 302 -11.08 -12.62 -15.25
CA HIS A 302 -11.90 -13.71 -14.74
C HIS A 302 -13.02 -13.20 -13.86
N THR A 303 -14.16 -13.95 -13.87
CA THR A 303 -15.34 -13.64 -13.06
C THR A 303 -15.65 -14.71 -12.02
N GLU A 304 -15.13 -15.93 -12.17
CA GLU A 304 -15.45 -17.04 -11.27
C GLU A 304 -14.18 -17.77 -10.82
N PHE A 305 -14.03 -17.93 -9.52
CA PHE A 305 -12.88 -18.62 -8.93
C PHE A 305 -13.26 -19.36 -7.64
N GLU A 306 -12.45 -20.32 -7.26
CA GLU A 306 -12.47 -20.97 -5.95
C GLU A 306 -11.37 -20.39 -5.09
N ALA A 307 -11.64 -20.21 -3.81
CA ALA A 307 -10.68 -19.65 -2.86
C ALA A 307 -10.76 -20.33 -1.50
N GLN A 308 -9.61 -20.45 -0.86
CA GLN A 308 -9.52 -20.73 0.57
C GLN A 308 -9.55 -19.40 1.33
N VAL A 309 -10.48 -19.28 2.28
CA VAL A 309 -10.79 -18.02 2.95
C VAL A 309 -10.86 -18.22 4.46
N TYR A 310 -10.23 -17.31 5.21
CA TYR A 310 -10.40 -17.17 6.64
C TYR A 310 -11.37 -16.03 6.95
N ILE A 311 -12.38 -16.30 7.77
CA ILE A 311 -13.36 -15.30 8.20
C ILE A 311 -12.97 -14.76 9.57
N LEU A 312 -12.72 -13.47 9.64
CA LEU A 312 -12.25 -12.80 10.86
C LEU A 312 -13.30 -12.88 11.97
N LYS A 313 -12.82 -13.16 13.18
CA LYS A 313 -13.64 -13.12 14.40
C LYS A 313 -13.99 -11.67 14.79
N LYS A 314 -14.98 -11.52 15.68
CA LYS A 314 -15.38 -10.23 16.23
C LYS A 314 -14.20 -9.51 16.93
N GLU A 315 -13.40 -10.26 17.68
CA GLU A 315 -12.24 -9.76 18.43
C GLU A 315 -11.09 -9.30 17.49
N GLU A 316 -11.12 -9.74 16.23
CA GLU A 316 -10.20 -9.35 15.16
C GLU A 316 -10.74 -8.17 14.33
N GLY A 317 -11.86 -7.57 14.74
CA GLY A 317 -12.55 -6.51 14.01
C GLY A 317 -13.50 -7.01 12.92
N GLY A 318 -13.64 -8.33 12.76
CA GLY A 318 -14.48 -8.97 11.76
C GLY A 318 -15.97 -9.04 12.10
N ARG A 319 -16.62 -10.04 11.52
CA ARG A 319 -18.07 -10.27 11.74
C ARG A 319 -18.36 -10.86 13.12
N HIS A 320 -19.56 -10.60 13.61
CA HIS A 320 -20.11 -11.24 14.81
C HIS A 320 -21.31 -12.16 14.48
N THR A 321 -21.74 -12.17 13.23
CA THR A 321 -22.83 -13.02 12.73
C THR A 321 -22.33 -13.93 11.62
N PRO A 322 -22.83 -15.17 11.53
CA PRO A 322 -22.54 -16.05 10.41
C PRO A 322 -23.13 -15.52 9.09
N PHE A 323 -22.70 -16.10 7.98
CA PHE A 323 -23.34 -15.90 6.68
C PHE A 323 -23.62 -17.24 6.00
N SER A 324 -24.55 -17.23 5.04
CA SER A 324 -24.95 -18.38 4.25
C SER A 324 -24.70 -18.14 2.76
N LYS A 325 -25.08 -19.12 1.95
CA LYS A 325 -25.06 -19.02 0.47
C LYS A 325 -25.73 -17.71 -0.01
N GLY A 326 -25.14 -17.11 -1.05
CA GLY A 326 -25.63 -15.86 -1.62
C GLY A 326 -25.15 -14.60 -0.88
N TYR A 327 -24.21 -14.70 0.04
CA TYR A 327 -23.54 -13.56 0.65
C TYR A 327 -22.78 -12.76 -0.40
N LYS A 328 -22.94 -11.42 -0.39
CA LYS A 328 -22.42 -10.51 -1.43
C LYS A 328 -21.53 -9.41 -0.84
N PRO A 329 -20.34 -9.72 -0.39
CA PRO A 329 -19.37 -8.72 0.05
C PRO A 329 -18.59 -8.12 -1.11
N GLN A 330 -17.67 -7.19 -0.77
CA GLN A 330 -16.66 -6.67 -1.68
C GLN A 330 -15.37 -7.47 -1.56
N PHE A 331 -14.81 -7.82 -2.71
CA PHE A 331 -13.52 -8.50 -2.84
C PHE A 331 -12.48 -7.51 -3.34
N TYR A 332 -11.42 -7.34 -2.56
CA TYR A 332 -10.32 -6.41 -2.84
C TYR A 332 -9.13 -7.17 -3.38
N PHE A 333 -8.81 -6.94 -4.64
CA PHE A 333 -7.65 -7.48 -5.34
C PHE A 333 -6.74 -6.34 -5.78
N ARG A 334 -5.46 -6.37 -5.41
CA ARG A 334 -4.50 -5.30 -5.79
C ARG A 334 -5.10 -3.90 -5.57
N THR A 335 -5.36 -3.18 -6.65
CA THR A 335 -5.87 -1.79 -6.63
C THR A 335 -7.38 -1.69 -6.86
N THR A 336 -8.09 -2.82 -7.03
CA THR A 336 -9.54 -2.85 -7.30
C THR A 336 -10.37 -3.50 -6.20
N ASP A 337 -11.64 -3.16 -6.18
CA ASP A 337 -12.66 -3.85 -5.39
C ASP A 337 -13.87 -4.16 -6.28
N VAL A 338 -14.37 -5.37 -6.18
CA VAL A 338 -15.53 -5.84 -6.93
C VAL A 338 -16.48 -6.61 -6.01
N THR A 339 -17.77 -6.35 -6.13
CA THR A 339 -18.79 -7.15 -5.45
C THR A 339 -18.82 -8.55 -6.04
N GLY A 340 -18.85 -9.56 -5.19
CA GLY A 340 -18.98 -10.96 -5.61
C GLY A 340 -19.98 -11.72 -4.76
N GLU A 341 -20.63 -12.71 -5.32
CA GLU A 341 -21.53 -13.63 -4.65
C GLU A 341 -20.78 -14.89 -4.22
N VAL A 342 -20.94 -15.27 -2.94
CA VAL A 342 -20.32 -16.48 -2.38
C VAL A 342 -21.23 -17.68 -2.61
N GLU A 343 -20.69 -18.74 -3.21
CA GLU A 343 -21.31 -20.04 -3.34
C GLU A 343 -20.62 -21.05 -2.43
N LEU A 344 -21.31 -21.47 -1.37
CA LEU A 344 -20.79 -22.45 -0.41
C LEU A 344 -20.84 -23.87 -1.00
N PRO A 345 -19.90 -24.76 -0.59
CA PRO A 345 -19.97 -26.18 -0.95
C PRO A 345 -21.24 -26.83 -0.39
N ALA A 346 -21.68 -27.90 -1.03
CA ALA A 346 -22.98 -28.54 -0.76
C ALA A 346 -23.14 -29.08 0.66
N ASP A 347 -22.05 -29.36 1.33
CA ASP A 347 -21.98 -29.88 2.69
C ASP A 347 -21.91 -28.76 3.77
N LYS A 348 -21.89 -27.49 3.35
CA LYS A 348 -21.79 -26.36 4.28
C LYS A 348 -22.84 -25.30 4.00
N GLU A 349 -23.82 -25.18 4.92
CA GLU A 349 -24.90 -24.19 4.79
C GLU A 349 -24.54 -22.82 5.36
N ILE A 350 -23.69 -22.79 6.37
CA ILE A 350 -23.37 -21.59 7.16
C ILE A 350 -21.86 -21.53 7.41
N VAL A 351 -21.31 -20.33 7.35
CA VAL A 351 -19.92 -20.03 7.70
C VAL A 351 -19.89 -19.13 8.93
N MET A 352 -19.15 -19.54 9.93
CA MET A 352 -19.01 -18.81 11.21
C MET A 352 -17.77 -17.90 11.20
N PRO A 353 -17.80 -16.78 11.94
CA PRO A 353 -16.57 -16.04 12.25
C PRO A 353 -15.52 -16.96 12.90
N GLY A 354 -14.29 -16.93 12.36
CA GLY A 354 -13.19 -17.82 12.77
C GLY A 354 -13.03 -19.08 11.93
N ASP A 355 -13.94 -19.34 10.99
CA ASP A 355 -13.81 -20.48 10.09
C ASP A 355 -12.78 -20.23 9.01
N THR A 356 -12.02 -21.28 8.66
CA THR A 356 -11.32 -21.39 7.38
C THR A 356 -12.17 -22.26 6.46
N VAL A 357 -12.53 -21.74 5.30
CA VAL A 357 -13.45 -22.42 4.38
C VAL A 357 -13.01 -22.24 2.92
N THR A 358 -13.21 -23.26 2.11
CA THR A 358 -13.09 -23.16 0.65
C THR A 358 -14.45 -22.95 0.05
N PHE A 359 -14.63 -21.93 -0.76
CA PHE A 359 -15.87 -21.64 -1.46
C PHE A 359 -15.62 -21.03 -2.85
N GLN A 360 -16.65 -21.03 -3.67
CA GLN A 360 -16.61 -20.38 -4.99
C GLN A 360 -17.12 -18.95 -4.88
N VAL A 361 -16.56 -18.08 -5.71
CA VAL A 361 -16.94 -16.67 -5.81
C VAL A 361 -17.28 -16.35 -7.26
N LYS A 362 -18.39 -15.62 -7.43
CA LYS A 362 -18.83 -15.10 -8.70
C LYS A 362 -18.85 -13.57 -8.64
N LEU A 363 -17.88 -12.95 -9.29
CA LEU A 363 -17.72 -11.50 -9.34
C LEU A 363 -18.73 -10.86 -10.32
N LEU A 364 -19.16 -9.64 -10.02
CA LEU A 364 -20.02 -8.86 -10.90
C LEU A 364 -19.27 -8.29 -12.11
N SER A 365 -17.97 -8.10 -12.02
CA SER A 365 -17.09 -7.63 -13.09
C SER A 365 -15.86 -8.52 -13.19
N ALA A 366 -15.38 -8.72 -14.41
CA ALA A 366 -14.15 -9.48 -14.63
C ALA A 366 -12.94 -8.68 -14.18
N ILE A 367 -12.03 -9.30 -13.43
CA ILE A 367 -10.77 -8.72 -13.00
C ILE A 367 -9.60 -9.59 -13.43
N ALA A 368 -8.45 -8.96 -13.65
CA ALA A 368 -7.22 -9.69 -13.92
C ALA A 368 -6.77 -10.42 -12.66
N MET A 369 -6.68 -11.77 -12.73
CA MET A 369 -6.24 -12.58 -11.60
C MET A 369 -5.47 -13.82 -12.04
N ASN A 370 -4.65 -14.32 -11.14
CA ASN A 370 -3.95 -15.59 -11.26
C ASN A 370 -4.27 -16.50 -10.06
N ASN A 371 -3.97 -17.78 -10.20
CA ASN A 371 -3.94 -18.67 -9.04
C ASN A 371 -2.89 -18.15 -8.04
N ASN A 372 -3.18 -18.31 -6.75
CA ASN A 372 -2.43 -17.81 -5.60
C ASN A 372 -2.51 -16.30 -5.35
N ASP A 373 -3.26 -15.54 -6.15
CA ASP A 373 -3.55 -14.15 -5.81
C ASP A 373 -4.30 -14.07 -4.49
N ARG A 374 -3.89 -13.14 -3.63
CA ARG A 374 -4.54 -12.87 -2.35
C ARG A 374 -5.55 -11.76 -2.47
N PHE A 375 -6.54 -11.79 -1.59
CA PHE A 375 -7.58 -10.77 -1.55
C PHE A 375 -8.12 -10.59 -0.12
N ALA A 376 -8.65 -9.39 0.14
CA ALA A 376 -9.42 -9.10 1.33
C ALA A 376 -10.92 -9.11 1.01
N ILE A 377 -11.74 -9.48 1.99
CA ILE A 377 -13.20 -9.42 1.93
C ILE A 377 -13.68 -8.32 2.86
N ARG A 378 -14.50 -7.41 2.36
CA ARG A 378 -15.04 -6.30 3.13
C ARG A 378 -16.55 -6.21 3.05
N GLU A 379 -17.17 -5.78 4.16
CA GLU A 379 -18.60 -5.52 4.28
C GLU A 379 -18.83 -4.33 5.22
N GLY A 380 -19.68 -3.39 4.81
CA GLY A 380 -20.06 -2.25 5.65
C GLY A 380 -18.87 -1.43 6.17
N GLY A 381 -17.82 -1.26 5.37
CA GLY A 381 -16.61 -0.52 5.73
C GLY A 381 -15.61 -1.28 6.61
N ARG A 382 -15.83 -2.59 6.88
CA ARG A 382 -14.96 -3.43 7.70
C ARG A 382 -14.37 -4.57 6.91
N THR A 383 -13.14 -4.95 7.21
CA THR A 383 -12.56 -6.19 6.73
C THR A 383 -13.13 -7.37 7.52
N VAL A 384 -13.73 -8.32 6.81
CA VAL A 384 -14.42 -9.46 7.41
C VAL A 384 -13.78 -10.80 7.09
N GLY A 385 -12.80 -10.81 6.21
CA GLY A 385 -12.05 -12.01 5.86
C GLY A 385 -10.92 -11.73 4.90
N SER A 386 -10.08 -12.74 4.70
CA SER A 386 -9.03 -12.75 3.68
C SER A 386 -8.92 -14.12 3.05
N GLY A 387 -8.45 -14.18 1.82
CA GLY A 387 -8.36 -15.45 1.10
C GLY A 387 -7.30 -15.47 0.02
N VAL A 388 -7.11 -16.65 -0.52
CA VAL A 388 -6.20 -16.94 -1.62
C VAL A 388 -6.96 -17.68 -2.71
N VAL A 389 -6.80 -17.25 -3.96
CA VAL A 389 -7.37 -17.93 -5.13
C VAL A 389 -6.70 -19.28 -5.29
N THR A 390 -7.47 -20.36 -5.15
CA THR A 390 -6.96 -21.72 -5.31
C THR A 390 -7.13 -22.25 -6.71
N LYS A 391 -8.20 -21.79 -7.41
CA LYS A 391 -8.50 -22.22 -8.76
C LYS A 391 -9.35 -21.18 -9.49
N ILE A 392 -8.97 -20.85 -10.71
CA ILE A 392 -9.77 -20.06 -11.63
C ILE A 392 -10.77 -21.00 -12.35
N ILE A 393 -12.04 -20.57 -12.41
CA ILE A 393 -13.13 -21.35 -13.01
C ILE A 393 -13.53 -20.75 -14.36
N LYS A 394 -13.73 -19.38 -14.42
CA LYS A 394 -14.17 -18.71 -15.64
C LYS A 394 -13.63 -17.29 -15.73
#